data_8982aa00f6303c941fd0ca0daafcb943
#
_entry.id   8982aa00f6303c941fd0ca0daafcb943
#
_cell.length_a   1.000
_cell.length_b   1.000
_cell.length_c   1.000
_cell.angle_alpha   90.00
_cell.angle_beta   90.00
_cell.angle_gamma   90.00
#
_symmetry.space_group_name_H-M   'P 1'
#
loop_
_entity.id
_entity.type
_entity.pdbx_description
1 polymer ?
#
loop_
_entity_poly.entity_id
_entity_poly.type
_entity_poly.pdbx_seq_one_letter_code
_entity_poly.pdbx_strand_id
1 'polypeptide(L)'
;FQTLGANPTPMALSEVFIGLQTGVIDGQENPLAQIWASKLYEVQEHLSLTGHVYTPGYVVVSASHWTTLPDDVLRILEEEARSVQAFVHETAARLDEELLAQVEAEGVKVTRPDRDAFLVASKEIYDEFGRAVEGGDRLVERSVAAGSN
;
A
#
# COMPACT_ATOMS: atom_id res chain seq x y z
N PHE A 1 10.10 -3.57 -8.32
CA PHE A 1 10.14 -4.99 -8.67
C PHE A 1 11.05 -5.29 -9.86
N GLN A 2 11.15 -4.41 -10.87
CA GLN A 2 12.10 -4.60 -11.97
C GLN A 2 13.54 -4.76 -11.47
N THR A 3 13.99 -3.92 -10.55
CA THR A 3 15.30 -4.00 -9.89
C THR A 3 15.53 -5.33 -9.18
N LEU A 4 14.46 -6.00 -8.76
CA LEU A 4 14.49 -7.32 -8.13
C LEU A 4 14.37 -8.47 -9.16
N GLY A 5 14.40 -8.16 -10.45
CA GLY A 5 14.36 -9.16 -11.53
C GLY A 5 12.96 -9.59 -11.98
N ALA A 6 11.90 -8.97 -11.46
CA ALA A 6 10.55 -9.22 -11.93
C ALA A 6 10.24 -8.46 -13.23
N ASN A 7 9.22 -8.91 -13.95
CA ASN A 7 8.66 -8.20 -15.11
C ASN A 7 7.26 -7.65 -14.78
N PRO A 8 7.18 -6.49 -14.08
CA PRO A 8 5.91 -5.94 -13.65
C PRO A 8 5.08 -5.45 -14.83
N THR A 9 3.82 -5.89 -14.87
CA THR A 9 2.85 -5.51 -15.89
C THR A 9 1.63 -4.87 -15.20
N PRO A 10 1.31 -3.61 -15.46
CA PRO A 10 0.09 -2.98 -14.95
C PRO A 10 -1.16 -3.70 -15.48
N MET A 11 -2.09 -4.01 -14.57
CA MET A 11 -3.33 -4.72 -14.89
C MET A 11 -4.48 -4.16 -14.06
N ALA A 12 -5.69 -4.12 -14.63
CA ALA A 12 -6.87 -3.74 -13.87
C ALA A 12 -7.16 -4.80 -12.78
N LEU A 13 -7.50 -4.37 -11.55
CA LEU A 13 -7.73 -5.28 -10.43
C LEU A 13 -8.79 -6.34 -10.74
N SER A 14 -9.82 -5.99 -11.53
CA SER A 14 -10.86 -6.90 -11.99
C SER A 14 -10.36 -8.04 -12.89
N GLU A 15 -9.16 -7.92 -13.48
CA GLU A 15 -8.57 -8.90 -14.39
C GLU A 15 -7.52 -9.79 -13.68
N VAL A 16 -7.04 -9.35 -12.51
CA VAL A 16 -5.94 -10.02 -11.78
C VAL A 16 -6.29 -11.45 -11.42
N PHE A 17 -7.50 -11.71 -10.87
CA PHE A 17 -7.92 -13.06 -10.49
C PHE A 17 -7.83 -14.05 -11.66
N ILE A 18 -8.41 -13.69 -12.80
CA ILE A 18 -8.38 -14.52 -14.01
C ILE A 18 -6.96 -14.64 -14.57
N GLY A 19 -6.18 -13.56 -14.53
CA GLY A 19 -4.77 -13.56 -14.94
C GLY A 19 -3.94 -14.57 -14.15
N LEU A 20 -4.11 -14.62 -12.83
CA LEU A 20 -3.47 -15.60 -11.95
C LEU A 20 -3.97 -17.02 -12.20
N GLN A 21 -5.29 -17.19 -12.27
CA GLN A 21 -5.92 -18.50 -12.47
C GLN A 21 -5.50 -19.16 -13.80
N THR A 22 -5.32 -18.37 -14.85
CA THR A 22 -4.94 -18.85 -16.18
C THR A 22 -3.43 -18.86 -16.43
N GLY A 23 -2.62 -18.36 -15.49
CA GLY A 23 -1.17 -18.28 -15.62
C GLY A 23 -0.68 -17.20 -16.61
N VAL A 24 -1.50 -16.21 -16.90
CA VAL A 24 -1.09 -15.01 -17.67
C VAL A 24 -0.11 -14.15 -16.86
N ILE A 25 -0.29 -14.12 -15.54
CA ILE A 25 0.64 -13.54 -14.58
C ILE A 25 0.96 -14.58 -13.51
N ASP A 26 2.20 -14.57 -13.01
CA ASP A 26 2.69 -15.54 -12.01
C ASP A 26 2.43 -15.08 -10.58
N GLY A 27 2.22 -13.79 -10.37
CA GLY A 27 2.00 -13.18 -9.06
C GLY A 27 1.42 -11.79 -9.16
N GLN A 28 1.08 -11.23 -8.02
CA GLN A 28 0.55 -9.87 -7.91
C GLN A 28 1.09 -9.21 -6.63
N GLU A 29 1.00 -7.89 -6.52
CA GLU A 29 1.19 -7.16 -5.29
C GLU A 29 -0.04 -6.28 -5.01
N ASN A 30 -0.57 -6.39 -3.83
CA ASN A 30 -1.71 -5.60 -3.36
C ASN A 30 -1.76 -5.61 -1.83
N PRO A 31 -2.43 -4.64 -1.19
CA PRO A 31 -2.74 -4.69 0.22
C PRO A 31 -3.62 -5.90 0.59
N LEU A 32 -3.51 -6.39 1.83
CA LEU A 32 -4.30 -7.53 2.32
C LEU A 32 -5.81 -7.36 2.11
N ALA A 33 -6.32 -6.15 2.30
CA ALA A 33 -7.73 -5.84 2.06
C ALA A 33 -8.16 -6.11 0.60
N GLN A 34 -7.29 -5.82 -0.38
CA GLN A 34 -7.55 -6.08 -1.79
C GLN A 34 -7.42 -7.58 -2.12
N ILE A 35 -6.41 -8.24 -1.55
CA ILE A 35 -6.22 -9.69 -1.68
C ILE A 35 -7.46 -10.42 -1.19
N TRP A 36 -7.99 -10.05 -0.03
CA TRP A 36 -9.19 -10.63 0.54
C TRP A 36 -10.45 -10.33 -0.27
N ALA A 37 -10.71 -9.05 -0.54
CA ALA A 37 -11.92 -8.61 -1.24
C ALA A 37 -12.03 -9.18 -2.66
N SER A 38 -10.90 -9.36 -3.36
CA SER A 38 -10.83 -9.93 -4.71
C SER A 38 -10.57 -11.44 -4.71
N LYS A 39 -10.55 -12.08 -3.54
CA LYS A 39 -10.35 -13.52 -3.34
C LYS A 39 -9.06 -14.06 -4.00
N LEU A 40 -8.01 -13.24 -4.07
CA LEU A 40 -6.76 -13.64 -4.74
C LEU A 40 -6.08 -14.82 -4.03
N TYR A 41 -6.38 -15.05 -2.76
CA TYR A 41 -5.93 -16.20 -1.99
C TYR A 41 -6.44 -17.55 -2.53
N GLU A 42 -7.56 -17.58 -3.29
CA GLU A 42 -8.08 -18.81 -3.91
C GLU A 42 -7.20 -19.30 -5.09
N VAL A 43 -6.40 -18.41 -5.67
CA VAL A 43 -5.56 -18.67 -6.86
C VAL A 43 -4.06 -18.48 -6.60
N GLN A 44 -3.66 -18.31 -5.35
CA GLN A 44 -2.26 -18.17 -4.93
C GLN A 44 -1.98 -18.95 -3.65
N GLU A 45 -0.93 -19.77 -3.65
CA GLU A 45 -0.55 -20.59 -2.50
C GLU A 45 0.38 -19.86 -1.51
N HIS A 46 1.00 -18.77 -1.91
CA HIS A 46 2.04 -18.07 -1.15
C HIS A 46 1.78 -16.59 -1.05
N LEU A 47 2.04 -16.02 0.13
CA LEU A 47 2.00 -14.60 0.40
C LEU A 47 3.29 -14.16 1.09
N SER A 48 3.96 -13.14 0.57
CA SER A 48 5.15 -12.53 1.18
C SER A 48 4.84 -11.14 1.70
N LEU A 49 5.01 -10.93 3.01
CA LEU A 49 4.78 -9.64 3.67
C LEU A 49 5.98 -8.71 3.49
N THR A 50 6.14 -8.17 2.29
CA THR A 50 7.29 -7.35 1.91
C THR A 50 7.27 -5.96 2.51
N GLY A 51 6.11 -5.39 2.80
CA GLY A 51 5.96 -4.04 3.36
C GLY A 51 6.61 -2.94 2.50
N HIS A 52 6.61 -3.12 1.19
CA HIS A 52 7.36 -2.27 0.23
C HIS A 52 6.63 -0.97 -0.15
N VAL A 53 5.35 -0.85 0.12
CA VAL A 53 4.54 0.35 -0.18
C VAL A 53 3.71 0.74 1.02
N TYR A 54 3.70 2.02 1.34
CA TYR A 54 2.70 2.64 2.20
C TYR A 54 1.72 3.41 1.32
N THR A 55 0.45 3.04 1.34
CA THR A 55 -0.59 3.67 0.52
C THR A 55 -1.47 4.58 1.39
N PRO A 56 -1.20 5.90 1.42
CA PRO A 56 -2.02 6.83 2.19
C PRO A 56 -3.38 7.06 1.51
N GLY A 57 -4.43 7.14 2.32
CA GLY A 57 -5.74 7.63 1.90
C GLY A 57 -5.86 9.13 2.15
N TYR A 58 -6.43 9.86 1.20
CA TYR A 58 -6.67 11.30 1.32
C TYR A 58 -8.15 11.63 1.22
N VAL A 59 -8.64 12.46 2.15
CA VAL A 59 -9.93 13.14 1.96
C VAL A 59 -9.67 14.43 1.20
N VAL A 60 -10.22 14.53 0.00
CA VAL A 60 -10.05 15.70 -0.87
C VAL A 60 -11.38 16.39 -1.12
N VAL A 61 -11.33 17.72 -1.19
CA VAL A 61 -12.49 18.55 -1.52
C VAL A 61 -12.16 19.47 -2.68
N SER A 62 -13.15 19.78 -3.51
CA SER A 62 -12.99 20.76 -4.59
C SER A 62 -12.76 22.16 -4.01
N ALA A 63 -11.67 22.84 -4.40
CA ALA A 63 -11.37 24.19 -3.95
C ALA A 63 -12.49 25.18 -4.28
N SER A 64 -13.12 25.05 -5.45
CA SER A 64 -14.24 25.89 -5.86
C SER A 64 -15.49 25.69 -5.01
N HIS A 65 -15.77 24.46 -4.56
CA HIS A 65 -16.85 24.17 -3.64
C HIS A 65 -16.53 24.63 -2.21
N TRP A 66 -15.29 24.42 -1.77
CA TRP A 66 -14.84 24.78 -0.44
C TRP A 66 -15.09 26.26 -0.13
N THR A 67 -14.76 27.13 -1.09
CA THR A 67 -14.95 28.59 -0.94
C THR A 67 -16.40 29.07 -0.95
N THR A 68 -17.36 28.19 -1.26
CA THR A 68 -18.81 28.52 -1.27
C THR A 68 -19.55 28.07 -0.02
N LEU A 69 -18.88 27.29 0.83
CA LEU A 69 -19.50 26.80 2.08
C LEU A 69 -19.47 27.86 3.18
N PRO A 70 -20.49 27.90 4.07
CA PRO A 70 -20.46 28.73 5.25
C PRO A 70 -19.34 28.36 6.21
N ASP A 71 -18.79 29.32 6.94
CA ASP A 71 -17.64 29.13 7.83
C ASP A 71 -17.88 28.07 8.93
N ASP A 72 -19.09 27.99 9.46
CA ASP A 72 -19.47 26.98 10.46
C ASP A 72 -19.45 25.56 9.88
N VAL A 73 -19.85 25.40 8.62
CA VAL A 73 -19.80 24.11 7.90
C VAL A 73 -18.33 23.73 7.62
N LEU A 74 -17.51 24.67 7.18
CA LEU A 74 -16.08 24.46 6.95
C LEU A 74 -15.39 23.95 8.23
N ARG A 75 -15.65 24.62 9.35
CA ARG A 75 -15.09 24.22 10.66
C ARG A 75 -15.51 22.80 11.05
N ILE A 76 -16.80 22.46 10.91
CA ILE A 76 -17.29 21.11 11.22
C ILE A 76 -16.60 20.07 10.34
N LEU A 77 -16.50 20.31 9.03
CA LEU A 77 -15.85 19.36 8.11
C LEU A 77 -14.37 19.14 8.45
N GLU A 78 -13.65 20.20 8.82
CA GLU A 78 -12.25 20.08 9.23
C GLU A 78 -12.09 19.34 10.56
N GLU A 79 -12.92 19.64 11.55
CA GLU A 79 -12.91 18.98 12.85
C GLU A 79 -13.20 17.49 12.71
N GLU A 80 -14.25 17.13 11.97
CA GLU A 80 -14.62 15.73 11.75
C GLU A 80 -13.58 14.97 10.91
N ALA A 81 -13.03 15.57 9.86
CA ALA A 81 -11.96 14.94 9.09
C ALA A 81 -10.71 14.65 9.94
N ARG A 82 -10.38 15.52 10.89
CA ARG A 82 -9.29 15.28 11.84
C ARG A 82 -9.64 14.24 12.89
N SER A 83 -10.87 14.26 13.39
CA SER A 83 -11.30 13.33 14.44
C SER A 83 -11.33 11.87 13.96
N VAL A 84 -11.69 11.65 12.70
CA VAL A 84 -11.80 10.32 12.13
C VAL A 84 -10.42 9.69 11.82
N GLN A 85 -9.35 10.48 11.77
CA GLN A 85 -8.01 10.00 11.38
C GLN A 85 -7.50 8.87 12.29
N ALA A 86 -7.57 9.03 13.60
CA ALA A 86 -7.13 8.01 14.56
C ALA A 86 -7.95 6.72 14.39
N PHE A 87 -9.27 6.84 14.27
CA PHE A 87 -10.15 5.70 14.03
C PHE A 87 -9.79 4.93 12.75
N VAL A 88 -9.49 5.65 11.65
CA VAL A 88 -9.08 5.01 10.38
C VAL A 88 -7.75 4.27 10.53
N HIS A 89 -6.74 4.89 11.18
CA HIS A 89 -5.44 4.24 11.39
C HIS A 89 -5.54 2.99 12.26
N GLU A 90 -6.25 3.07 13.39
CA GLU A 90 -6.47 1.92 14.29
C GLU A 90 -7.25 0.80 13.59
N THR A 91 -8.29 1.19 12.83
CA THR A 91 -9.11 0.22 12.09
C THR A 91 -8.32 -0.46 10.99
N ALA A 92 -7.49 0.27 10.23
CA ALA A 92 -6.64 -0.30 9.19
C ALA A 92 -5.63 -1.29 9.77
N ALA A 93 -4.94 -0.91 10.85
CA ALA A 93 -3.97 -1.80 11.51
C ALA A 93 -4.62 -3.10 12.02
N ARG A 94 -5.78 -2.99 12.67
CA ARG A 94 -6.54 -4.15 13.16
C ARG A 94 -7.03 -5.04 12.01
N LEU A 95 -7.54 -4.43 10.94
CA LEU A 95 -7.99 -5.18 9.76
C LEU A 95 -6.85 -5.92 9.07
N ASP A 96 -5.66 -5.35 8.98
CA ASP A 96 -4.50 -6.03 8.41
C ASP A 96 -4.15 -7.29 9.19
N GLU A 97 -4.17 -7.26 10.53
CA GLU A 97 -3.95 -8.45 11.37
C GLU A 97 -5.07 -9.50 11.19
N GLU A 98 -6.33 -9.08 11.22
CA GLU A 98 -7.47 -9.97 11.06
C GLU A 98 -7.49 -10.63 9.67
N LEU A 99 -7.24 -9.87 8.61
CA LEU A 99 -7.22 -10.36 7.24
C LEU A 99 -6.02 -11.29 6.99
N LEU A 100 -4.87 -11.01 7.58
CA LEU A 100 -3.73 -11.91 7.52
C LEU A 100 -4.08 -13.29 8.11
N ALA A 101 -4.69 -13.29 9.31
CA ALA A 101 -5.10 -14.53 9.95
C ALA A 101 -6.16 -15.30 9.12
N GLN A 102 -7.07 -14.59 8.44
CA GLN A 102 -8.05 -15.20 7.56
C GLN A 102 -7.39 -15.83 6.32
N VAL A 103 -6.44 -15.14 5.68
CA VAL A 103 -5.69 -15.66 4.53
C VAL A 103 -4.87 -16.89 4.91
N GLU A 104 -4.24 -16.91 6.09
CA GLU A 104 -3.55 -18.08 6.62
C GLU A 104 -4.52 -19.26 6.87
N ALA A 105 -5.73 -18.98 7.38
CA ALA A 105 -6.76 -20.00 7.62
C ALA A 105 -7.29 -20.65 6.33
N GLU A 106 -7.26 -19.93 5.20
CA GLU A 106 -7.55 -20.46 3.86
C GLU A 106 -6.40 -21.32 3.29
N GLY A 107 -5.31 -21.50 4.04
CA GLY A 107 -4.19 -22.37 3.68
C GLY A 107 -3.06 -21.71 2.91
N VAL A 108 -3.09 -20.41 2.76
CA VAL A 108 -1.98 -19.65 2.11
C VAL A 108 -0.75 -19.67 3.01
N LYS A 109 0.40 -19.99 2.43
CA LYS A 109 1.69 -20.01 3.13
C LYS A 109 2.27 -18.60 3.21
N VAL A 110 2.22 -18.01 4.39
CA VAL A 110 2.73 -16.67 4.64
C VAL A 110 4.23 -16.71 4.96
N THR A 111 4.99 -15.84 4.31
CA THR A 111 6.41 -15.61 4.58
C THR A 111 6.68 -14.16 4.97
N ARG A 112 7.66 -13.98 5.86
CA ARG A 112 8.18 -12.67 6.27
C ARG A 112 9.62 -12.56 5.77
N PRO A 113 9.84 -11.92 4.60
CA PRO A 113 11.17 -11.82 4.01
C PRO A 113 12.08 -10.90 4.82
N ASP A 114 13.38 -11.06 4.61
CA ASP A 114 14.38 -10.17 5.17
C ASP A 114 14.26 -8.76 4.54
N ARG A 115 13.80 -7.79 5.32
CA ARG A 115 13.61 -6.41 4.86
C ARG A 115 14.92 -5.72 4.51
N ASP A 116 16.01 -6.03 5.22
CA ASP A 116 17.29 -5.41 4.96
C ASP A 116 17.85 -5.83 3.60
N ALA A 117 17.63 -7.09 3.21
CA ALA A 117 17.96 -7.56 1.87
C ALA A 117 17.19 -6.79 0.78
N PHE A 118 15.90 -6.50 0.99
CA PHE A 118 15.10 -5.67 0.07
C PHE A 118 15.59 -4.22 0.01
N LEU A 119 15.93 -3.62 1.15
CA LEU A 119 16.46 -2.25 1.21
C LEU A 119 17.78 -2.13 0.44
N VAL A 120 18.68 -3.09 0.63
CA VAL A 120 19.97 -3.13 -0.10
C VAL A 120 19.74 -3.27 -1.61
N ALA A 121 18.87 -4.18 -2.02
CA ALA A 121 18.57 -4.42 -3.43
C ALA A 121 17.82 -3.23 -4.10
N SER A 122 17.11 -2.43 -3.31
CA SER A 122 16.36 -1.25 -3.79
C SER A 122 17.14 0.07 -3.74
N LYS A 123 18.40 0.06 -3.29
CA LYS A 123 19.19 1.27 -3.08
C LYS A 123 19.29 2.14 -4.34
N GLU A 124 19.41 1.53 -5.51
CA GLU A 124 19.50 2.25 -6.78
C GLU A 124 18.26 3.11 -7.05
N ILE A 125 17.08 2.64 -6.65
CA ILE A 125 15.80 3.37 -6.78
C ILE A 125 15.82 4.65 -5.93
N TYR A 126 16.34 4.55 -4.71
CA TYR A 126 16.48 5.72 -3.82
C TYR A 126 17.45 6.75 -4.39
N ASP A 127 18.58 6.28 -4.91
CA ASP A 127 19.60 7.15 -5.52
C ASP A 127 19.06 7.81 -6.81
N GLU A 128 18.25 7.11 -7.59
CA GLU A 128 17.58 7.64 -8.79
C GLU A 128 16.55 8.71 -8.42
N PHE A 129 15.67 8.42 -7.47
CA PHE A 129 14.66 9.36 -6.97
C PHE A 129 15.31 10.62 -6.38
N GLY A 130 16.36 10.46 -5.58
CA GLY A 130 17.10 11.57 -4.99
C GLY A 130 17.65 12.53 -6.05
N ARG A 131 18.13 12.00 -7.17
CA ARG A 131 18.64 12.78 -8.30
C ARG A 131 17.56 13.40 -9.18
N ALA A 132 16.45 12.70 -9.36
CA ALA A 132 15.37 13.09 -10.28
C ALA A 132 14.42 14.15 -9.69
N VAL A 133 14.27 14.19 -8.38
CA VAL A 133 13.30 15.04 -7.68
C VAL A 133 14.05 16.11 -6.86
N GLU A 134 13.64 17.36 -7.00
CA GLU A 134 14.20 18.45 -6.18
C GLU A 134 13.93 18.18 -4.69
N GLY A 135 15.00 18.13 -3.88
CA GLY A 135 14.91 17.75 -2.47
C GLY A 135 14.65 16.25 -2.22
N GLY A 136 14.78 15.42 -3.27
CA GLY A 136 14.52 13.97 -3.22
C GLY A 136 15.38 13.24 -2.21
N ASP A 137 16.67 13.56 -2.12
CA ASP A 137 17.59 12.96 -1.14
C ASP A 137 17.07 13.14 0.29
N ARG A 138 16.64 14.34 0.65
CA ARG A 138 16.08 14.64 1.97
C ARG A 138 14.75 13.90 2.23
N LEU A 139 13.93 13.70 1.20
CA LEU A 139 12.71 12.93 1.31
C LEU A 139 13.01 11.45 1.55
N VAL A 140 13.98 10.88 0.83
CA VAL A 140 14.44 9.51 1.03
C VAL A 140 14.97 9.31 2.45
N GLU A 141 15.88 10.16 2.91
CA GLU A 141 16.43 10.10 4.27
C GLU A 141 15.35 10.11 5.33
N ARG A 142 14.37 11.01 5.21
CA ARG A 142 13.23 11.10 6.14
C ARG A 142 12.34 9.86 6.11
N SER A 143 12.10 9.31 4.92
CA SER A 143 11.27 8.11 4.77
C SER A 143 11.94 6.88 5.37
N VAL A 144 13.23 6.69 5.12
CA VAL A 144 14.02 5.59 5.70
C VAL A 144 14.07 5.72 7.22
N ALA A 145 14.34 6.90 7.75
CA ALA A 145 14.37 7.15 9.20
C ALA A 145 13.02 6.88 9.88
N ALA A 146 11.91 7.20 9.22
CA ALA A 146 10.57 6.92 9.73
C ALA A 146 10.22 5.42 9.74
N GLY A 147 10.74 4.65 8.79
CA GLY A 147 10.52 3.20 8.71
C GLY A 147 11.43 2.36 9.60
N SER A 148 12.40 2.98 10.28
CA SER A 148 13.36 2.30 11.16
C SER A 148 12.92 2.22 12.63
N ASN A 149 11.76 2.78 12.95
CA ASN A 149 11.09 2.74 14.26
C ASN A 149 9.97 1.70 14.19
#